data_1f675eb46468826fc5c2a0e971441fb2
#
_entry.id   1f675eb46468826fc5c2a0e971441fb2
#
_cell.length_a   1.000
_cell.length_b   1.000
_cell.length_c   1.000
_cell.angle_alpha   90.00
_cell.angle_beta   90.00
_cell.angle_gamma   90.00
#
_symmetry.space_group_name_H-M   'P 1'
#
loop_
_entity.id
_entity.type
_entity.pdbx_description
1 polymer ?
#
loop_
_entity_poly.entity_id
_entity_poly.type
_entity_poly.pdbx_seq_one_letter_code
_entity_poly.pdbx_strand_id
1 'polypeptide(L)'
;AEWGGGWGGHSNPDYGRIVTLGTDHLREIISENSKKYPDEAWFYRSCSNILDALDIFGKRYGEEALKQAENCDNTEDKELLVRMAKAFEAVPKKPAYDFTSAICSFMLIFALDGSDSPGRFDQYMYPAYLKTENKGEVKELLGRLWEYFHDHRSWNLCISGSDENWNDESNELTYLILDMVKKTGYNTPNLTCRIHKN
;
A
#
# COMPACT_ATOMS: atom_id res chain seq x y z
N ALA A 1 17.93 11.81 -3.31
CA ALA A 1 18.26 11.83 -1.89
C ALA A 1 18.37 10.37 -1.45
N GLU A 2 19.56 9.91 -1.12
CA GLU A 2 19.74 8.61 -0.50
C GLU A 2 19.11 8.68 0.90
N TRP A 3 18.09 7.87 1.11
CA TRP A 3 17.57 7.63 2.45
C TRP A 3 18.55 6.72 3.18
N GLY A 4 19.47 7.32 3.92
CA GLY A 4 20.35 6.62 4.84
C GLY A 4 19.63 6.27 6.14
N GLY A 5 18.47 5.64 6.06
CA GLY A 5 17.81 5.07 7.21
C GLY A 5 18.49 3.76 7.56
N GLY A 6 19.26 3.73 8.64
CA GLY A 6 19.74 2.47 9.19
C GLY A 6 18.56 1.63 9.61
N TRP A 7 18.56 0.36 9.22
CA TRP A 7 17.59 -0.64 9.67
C TRP A 7 17.57 -0.71 11.20
N GLY A 8 16.51 -0.20 11.79
CA GLY A 8 16.28 -0.28 13.24
C GLY A 8 15.59 -1.57 13.68
N GLY A 9 15.20 -2.42 12.74
CA GLY A 9 14.45 -3.66 12.96
C GLY A 9 13.46 -3.90 11.81
N HIS A 10 12.90 -5.11 11.75
CA HIS A 10 11.81 -5.41 10.82
C HIS A 10 10.53 -4.79 11.36
N SER A 11 9.90 -3.94 10.57
CA SER A 11 8.57 -3.40 10.85
C SER A 11 7.56 -3.87 9.82
N ASN A 12 6.32 -3.91 10.22
CA ASN A 12 5.19 -4.18 9.34
C ASN A 12 4.08 -3.20 9.71
N PRO A 13 4.12 -1.99 9.13
CA PRO A 13 3.08 -1.00 9.34
C PRO A 13 1.69 -1.54 9.03
N ASP A 14 0.67 -1.00 9.68
CA ASP A 14 -0.72 -1.33 9.37
C ASP A 14 -1.16 -0.63 8.09
N TYR A 15 -0.64 -1.11 6.96
CA TYR A 15 -0.99 -0.61 5.62
C TYR A 15 -2.49 -0.64 5.38
N GLY A 16 -3.17 -1.65 5.92
CA GLY A 16 -4.59 -1.84 5.77
C GLY A 16 -5.40 -0.65 6.26
N ARG A 17 -5.01 -0.03 7.37
CA ARG A 17 -5.72 1.15 7.88
C ARG A 17 -5.64 2.34 6.94
N ILE A 18 -4.49 2.63 6.38
CA ILE A 18 -4.38 3.75 5.44
C ILE A 18 -5.16 3.46 4.16
N VAL A 19 -5.01 2.25 3.61
CA VAL A 19 -5.69 1.86 2.37
C VAL A 19 -7.23 1.86 2.54
N THR A 20 -7.73 1.35 3.66
CA THR A 20 -9.18 1.13 3.85
C THR A 20 -9.91 2.28 4.54
N LEU A 21 -9.23 3.08 5.36
CA LEU A 21 -9.84 4.15 6.15
C LEU A 21 -9.41 5.55 5.69
N GLY A 22 -8.16 5.69 5.27
CA GLY A 22 -7.55 6.98 4.95
C GLY A 22 -7.13 7.80 6.17
N THR A 23 -6.33 8.85 5.94
CA THR A 23 -5.79 9.68 7.02
C THR A 23 -6.86 10.54 7.70
N ASP A 24 -7.94 10.90 7.01
CA ASP A 24 -9.02 11.69 7.61
C ASP A 24 -9.70 10.92 8.76
N HIS A 25 -10.04 9.64 8.53
CA HIS A 25 -10.63 8.80 9.59
C HIS A 25 -9.66 8.51 10.73
N LEU A 26 -8.38 8.33 10.41
CA LEU A 26 -7.36 8.15 11.45
C LEU A 26 -7.21 9.40 12.33
N ARG A 27 -7.39 10.62 11.78
CA ARG A 27 -7.43 11.86 12.58
C ARG A 27 -8.61 11.90 13.53
N GLU A 28 -9.77 11.38 13.13
CA GLU A 28 -10.93 11.25 14.04
C GLU A 28 -10.58 10.37 15.23
N ILE A 29 -9.99 9.19 14.99
CA ILE A 29 -9.53 8.26 16.04
C ILE A 29 -8.50 8.95 16.96
N ILE A 30 -7.53 9.65 16.40
CA ILE A 30 -6.51 10.39 17.18
C ILE A 30 -7.18 11.45 18.04
N SER A 31 -8.12 12.22 17.48
CA SER A 31 -8.83 13.28 18.20
C SER A 31 -9.65 12.73 19.38
N GLU A 32 -10.35 11.63 19.19
CA GLU A 32 -11.12 10.97 20.24
C GLU A 32 -10.22 10.44 21.36
N ASN A 33 -9.14 9.75 21.01
CA ASN A 33 -8.19 9.22 21.99
C ASN A 33 -7.44 10.33 22.74
N SER A 34 -7.07 11.42 22.07
CA SER A 34 -6.42 12.56 22.71
C SER A 34 -7.30 13.22 23.79
N LYS A 35 -8.63 13.24 23.59
CA LYS A 35 -9.59 13.71 24.60
C LYS A 35 -9.70 12.75 25.78
N LYS A 36 -9.66 11.45 25.50
CA LYS A 36 -9.75 10.39 26.51
C LYS A 36 -8.48 10.26 27.35
N TYR A 37 -7.32 10.54 26.77
CA TYR A 37 -6.00 10.42 27.40
C TYR A 37 -5.21 11.73 27.28
N PRO A 38 -5.59 12.79 28.01
CA PRO A 38 -5.00 14.13 27.87
C PRO A 38 -3.51 14.19 28.24
N ASP A 39 -3.06 13.31 29.13
CA ASP A 39 -1.64 13.23 29.55
C ASP A 39 -0.73 12.74 28.40
N GLU A 40 -1.31 12.10 27.37
CA GLU A 40 -0.60 11.60 26.19
C GLU A 40 -0.71 12.57 24.99
N ALA A 41 -1.08 13.83 25.21
CA ALA A 41 -1.32 14.79 24.13
C ALA A 41 -0.13 14.96 23.18
N TRP A 42 1.11 14.85 23.69
CA TRP A 42 2.33 14.89 22.90
C TRP A 42 2.41 13.75 21.88
N PHE A 43 2.01 12.53 22.28
CA PHE A 43 1.98 11.35 21.40
C PHE A 43 0.95 11.53 20.28
N TYR A 44 -0.28 11.94 20.61
CA TYR A 44 -1.32 12.18 19.62
C TYR A 44 -0.98 13.30 18.64
N ARG A 45 -0.28 14.33 19.10
CA ARG A 45 0.27 15.38 18.22
C ARG A 45 1.29 14.80 17.24
N SER A 46 2.19 13.93 17.71
CA SER A 46 3.16 13.26 16.85
C SER A 46 2.48 12.39 15.80
N CYS A 47 1.44 11.63 16.17
CA CYS A 47 0.64 10.87 15.22
C CYS A 47 -0.01 11.78 14.16
N SER A 48 -0.60 12.91 14.56
CA SER A 48 -1.17 13.88 13.61
C SER A 48 -0.14 14.43 12.63
N ASN A 49 1.06 14.76 13.10
CA ASN A 49 2.14 15.26 12.24
C ASN A 49 2.55 14.22 11.18
N ILE A 50 2.53 12.92 11.52
CA ILE A 50 2.81 11.85 10.56
C ILE A 50 1.73 11.80 9.48
N LEU A 51 0.44 11.92 9.86
CA LEU A 51 -0.64 11.95 8.89
C LEU A 51 -0.57 13.18 7.97
N ASP A 52 -0.18 14.34 8.51
CA ASP A 52 0.03 15.56 7.72
C ASP A 52 1.19 15.36 6.72
N ALA A 53 2.26 14.71 7.15
CA ALA A 53 3.38 14.38 6.27
C ALA A 53 2.95 13.44 5.13
N LEU A 54 2.15 12.40 5.42
CA LEU A 54 1.62 11.49 4.41
C LEU A 54 0.74 12.21 3.37
N ASP A 55 -0.11 13.14 3.81
CA ASP A 55 -0.93 13.94 2.90
C ASP A 55 -0.08 14.85 2.00
N ILE A 56 0.97 15.47 2.56
CA ILE A 56 1.91 16.29 1.78
C ILE A 56 2.66 15.42 0.77
N PHE A 57 3.07 14.21 1.16
CA PHE A 57 3.74 13.27 0.26
C PHE A 57 2.81 12.87 -0.88
N GLY A 58 1.58 12.44 -0.58
CA GLY A 58 0.60 12.09 -1.60
C GLY A 58 0.40 13.20 -2.62
N LYS A 59 0.21 14.45 -2.15
CA LYS A 59 0.09 15.60 -3.03
C LYS A 59 1.32 15.79 -3.94
N ARG A 60 2.52 15.72 -3.38
CA ARG A 60 3.77 15.87 -4.16
C ARG A 60 3.95 14.77 -5.20
N TYR A 61 3.62 13.52 -4.84
CA TYR A 61 3.66 12.42 -5.81
C TYR A 61 2.65 12.59 -6.94
N GLY A 62 1.45 13.09 -6.63
CA GLY A 62 0.45 13.41 -7.66
C GLY A 62 0.93 14.51 -8.63
N GLU A 63 1.51 15.59 -8.09
CA GLU A 63 2.09 16.68 -8.90
C GLU A 63 3.26 16.18 -9.76
N GLU A 64 4.15 15.34 -9.21
CA GLU A 64 5.27 14.79 -9.95
C GLU A 64 4.82 13.78 -11.02
N ALA A 65 3.80 12.97 -10.73
CA ALA A 65 3.24 12.04 -11.72
C ALA A 65 2.68 12.78 -12.94
N LEU A 66 1.98 13.90 -12.74
CA LEU A 66 1.51 14.74 -13.87
C LEU A 66 2.66 15.30 -14.69
N LYS A 67 3.67 15.82 -14.03
CA LYS A 67 4.86 16.36 -14.70
C LYS A 67 5.62 15.30 -15.49
N GLN A 68 5.74 14.08 -14.95
CA GLN A 68 6.35 12.97 -15.67
C GLN A 68 5.49 12.52 -16.85
N ALA A 69 4.16 12.52 -16.71
CA ALA A 69 3.25 12.18 -17.79
C ALA A 69 3.36 13.14 -18.99
N GLU A 70 3.63 14.44 -18.76
CA GLU A 70 3.83 15.43 -19.83
C GLU A 70 5.05 15.10 -20.71
N ASN A 71 6.10 14.49 -20.11
CA ASN A 71 7.36 14.16 -20.76
C ASN A 71 7.50 12.67 -21.11
N CYS A 72 6.45 11.89 -20.95
CA CYS A 72 6.46 10.45 -21.19
C CYS A 72 6.02 10.13 -22.62
N ASP A 73 6.90 9.50 -23.41
CA ASP A 73 6.61 9.09 -24.79
C ASP A 73 5.85 7.75 -24.84
N ASN A 74 5.99 6.90 -23.81
CA ASN A 74 5.27 5.64 -23.74
C ASN A 74 3.82 5.88 -23.32
N THR A 75 2.89 5.46 -24.17
CA THR A 75 1.45 5.71 -23.95
C THR A 75 0.93 5.00 -22.69
N GLU A 76 1.34 3.75 -22.46
CA GLU A 76 0.88 2.96 -21.30
C GLU A 76 1.39 3.57 -19.98
N ASP A 77 2.67 3.94 -19.95
CA ASP A 77 3.27 4.60 -18.78
C ASP A 77 2.64 5.97 -18.52
N LYS A 78 2.39 6.72 -19.56
CA LYS A 78 1.71 8.02 -19.46
C LYS A 78 0.30 7.88 -18.89
N GLU A 79 -0.48 6.93 -19.36
CA GLU A 79 -1.82 6.64 -18.85
C GLU A 79 -1.77 6.22 -17.37
N LEU A 80 -0.80 5.39 -16.98
CA LEU A 80 -0.60 5.00 -15.60
C LEU A 80 -0.26 6.21 -14.71
N LEU A 81 0.66 7.07 -15.13
CA LEU A 81 1.04 8.28 -14.41
C LEU A 81 -0.15 9.22 -14.20
N VAL A 82 -1.00 9.39 -15.21
CA VAL A 82 -2.23 10.18 -15.10
C VAL A 82 -3.22 9.56 -14.11
N ARG A 83 -3.40 8.21 -14.16
CA ARG A 83 -4.26 7.51 -13.18
C ARG A 83 -3.73 7.65 -11.74
N MET A 84 -2.42 7.53 -11.55
CA MET A 84 -1.79 7.73 -10.24
C MET A 84 -1.99 9.17 -9.74
N ALA A 85 -1.79 10.16 -10.59
CA ALA A 85 -2.01 11.56 -10.23
C ALA A 85 -3.45 11.81 -9.79
N LYS A 86 -4.42 11.27 -10.54
CA LYS A 86 -5.84 11.33 -10.19
C LYS A 86 -6.14 10.62 -8.87
N ALA A 87 -5.53 9.47 -8.61
CA ALA A 87 -5.67 8.77 -7.35
C ALA A 87 -5.22 9.65 -6.18
N PHE A 88 -4.09 10.32 -6.29
CA PHE A 88 -3.55 11.21 -5.26
C PHE A 88 -4.37 12.48 -4.98
N GLU A 89 -5.39 12.80 -5.78
CA GLU A 89 -6.37 13.82 -5.42
C GLU A 89 -7.22 13.42 -4.21
N ALA A 90 -7.43 12.12 -4.02
CA ALA A 90 -8.26 11.58 -2.93
C ALA A 90 -7.43 10.89 -1.85
N VAL A 91 -6.46 10.04 -2.22
CA VAL A 91 -5.64 9.27 -1.28
C VAL A 91 -4.34 10.02 -0.94
N PRO A 92 -3.78 9.87 0.28
CA PRO A 92 -4.20 8.95 1.34
C PRO A 92 -5.32 9.48 2.25
N LYS A 93 -5.90 10.67 1.98
CA LYS A 93 -6.93 11.29 2.85
C LYS A 93 -8.17 10.43 2.97
N LYS A 94 -8.67 9.95 1.84
CA LYS A 94 -9.87 9.11 1.75
C LYS A 94 -9.50 7.63 1.56
N PRO A 95 -10.43 6.72 1.90
CA PRO A 95 -10.28 5.31 1.56
C PRO A 95 -9.99 5.11 0.07
N ALA A 96 -9.19 4.11 -0.24
CA ALA A 96 -8.97 3.72 -1.62
C ALA A 96 -10.28 3.28 -2.30
N TYR A 97 -10.49 3.75 -3.52
CA TYR A 97 -11.71 3.51 -4.28
C TYR A 97 -11.54 2.48 -5.41
N ASP A 98 -10.30 2.19 -5.80
CA ASP A 98 -9.89 1.18 -6.76
C ASP A 98 -8.47 0.66 -6.44
N PHE A 99 -7.96 -0.26 -7.25
CA PHE A 99 -6.65 -0.87 -7.03
C PHE A 99 -5.50 0.12 -7.25
N THR A 100 -5.61 1.04 -8.21
CA THR A 100 -4.60 2.08 -8.44
C THR A 100 -4.46 2.98 -7.22
N SER A 101 -5.58 3.48 -6.68
CA SER A 101 -5.57 4.31 -5.48
C SER A 101 -5.08 3.56 -4.23
N ALA A 102 -5.37 2.26 -4.14
CA ALA A 102 -4.85 1.42 -3.06
C ALA A 102 -3.33 1.25 -3.13
N ILE A 103 -2.78 0.99 -4.33
CA ILE A 103 -1.33 0.94 -4.56
C ILE A 103 -0.69 2.30 -4.22
N CYS A 104 -1.27 3.42 -4.63
CA CYS A 104 -0.78 4.74 -4.29
C CYS A 104 -0.71 4.97 -2.77
N SER A 105 -1.77 4.63 -2.02
CA SER A 105 -1.78 4.72 -0.56
C SER A 105 -0.75 3.82 0.11
N PHE A 106 -0.68 2.58 -0.33
CA PHE A 106 0.27 1.58 0.17
C PHE A 106 1.72 2.05 -0.02
N MET A 107 2.07 2.47 -1.23
CA MET A 107 3.44 2.84 -1.59
C MET A 107 3.96 4.05 -0.82
N LEU A 108 3.11 4.99 -0.40
CA LEU A 108 3.53 6.10 0.46
C LEU A 108 4.16 5.62 1.77
N ILE A 109 3.53 4.63 2.41
CA ILE A 109 4.03 4.10 3.68
C ILE A 109 5.17 3.13 3.44
N PHE A 110 5.02 2.26 2.45
CA PHE A 110 6.00 1.23 2.15
C PHE A 110 7.37 1.82 1.80
N ALA A 111 7.41 2.90 1.02
CA ALA A 111 8.64 3.63 0.72
C ALA A 111 9.25 4.31 1.97
N LEU A 112 8.41 4.86 2.86
CA LEU A 112 8.86 5.49 4.11
C LEU A 112 9.38 4.47 5.13
N ASP A 113 8.83 3.26 5.14
CA ASP A 113 9.27 2.13 5.97
C ASP A 113 10.56 1.45 5.45
N GLY A 114 11.11 1.93 4.34
CA GLY A 114 12.31 1.37 3.74
C GLY A 114 12.08 0.15 2.86
N SER A 115 10.85 -0.07 2.41
CA SER A 115 10.45 -1.16 1.50
C SER A 115 10.70 -2.56 2.07
N ASP A 116 10.51 -2.73 3.38
CA ASP A 116 10.81 -3.99 4.06
C ASP A 116 9.75 -5.07 3.81
N SER A 117 8.60 -5.00 4.48
CA SER A 117 7.63 -6.10 4.50
C SER A 117 6.21 -5.62 4.20
N PRO A 118 5.62 -6.03 3.05
CA PRO A 118 4.24 -5.69 2.72
C PRO A 118 3.17 -6.33 3.62
N GLY A 119 3.52 -7.27 4.48
CA GLY A 119 2.57 -7.97 5.35
C GLY A 119 1.58 -8.85 4.58
N ARG A 120 0.33 -8.92 5.03
CA ARG A 120 -0.75 -9.70 4.40
C ARG A 120 -1.39 -8.93 3.24
N PHE A 121 -0.62 -8.74 2.19
CA PHE A 121 -0.93 -7.84 1.08
C PHE A 121 -2.26 -8.17 0.39
N ASP A 122 -2.54 -9.44 0.13
CA ASP A 122 -3.76 -9.87 -0.53
C ASP A 122 -5.03 -9.56 0.28
N GLN A 123 -4.94 -9.47 1.61
CA GLN A 123 -6.08 -9.24 2.47
C GLN A 123 -6.51 -7.77 2.46
N TYR A 124 -5.59 -6.85 2.75
CA TYR A 124 -5.95 -5.43 2.83
C TYR A 124 -6.12 -4.76 1.46
N MET A 125 -5.58 -5.34 0.39
CA MET A 125 -5.75 -4.86 -0.98
C MET A 125 -7.01 -5.42 -1.66
N TYR A 126 -7.57 -6.54 -1.16
CA TYR A 126 -8.70 -7.21 -1.78
C TYR A 126 -9.97 -6.35 -1.90
N PRO A 127 -10.36 -5.52 -0.90
CA PRO A 127 -11.51 -4.63 -1.05
C PRO A 127 -11.37 -3.65 -2.23
N ALA A 128 -10.17 -3.16 -2.50
CA ALA A 128 -9.90 -2.30 -3.65
C ALA A 128 -9.88 -3.10 -4.97
N TYR A 129 -9.35 -4.33 -4.94
CA TYR A 129 -9.44 -5.25 -6.06
C TYR A 129 -10.89 -5.48 -6.50
N LEU A 130 -11.80 -5.73 -5.57
CA LEU A 130 -13.22 -5.97 -5.87
C LEU A 130 -13.88 -4.76 -6.54
N LYS A 131 -13.51 -3.54 -6.14
CA LYS A 131 -14.04 -2.29 -6.69
C LYS A 131 -13.48 -1.96 -8.09
N THR A 132 -12.40 -2.60 -8.52
CA THR A 132 -11.77 -2.34 -9.80
C THR A 132 -12.45 -3.14 -10.91
N GLU A 133 -13.02 -2.47 -11.90
CA GLU A 133 -13.70 -3.11 -13.02
C GLU A 133 -12.71 -3.82 -13.95
N ASN A 134 -11.64 -3.12 -14.35
CA ASN A 134 -10.63 -3.64 -15.25
C ASN A 134 -9.60 -4.52 -14.53
N LYS A 135 -9.81 -5.83 -14.52
CA LYS A 135 -8.86 -6.78 -13.92
C LYS A 135 -7.53 -6.92 -14.67
N GLY A 136 -7.46 -6.48 -15.93
CA GLY A 136 -6.21 -6.37 -16.68
C GLY A 136 -5.26 -5.34 -16.06
N GLU A 137 -5.80 -4.19 -15.66
CA GLU A 137 -5.06 -3.14 -14.95
C GLU A 137 -4.46 -3.64 -13.63
N VAL A 138 -5.22 -4.44 -12.87
CA VAL A 138 -4.70 -5.04 -11.64
C VAL A 138 -3.47 -5.92 -11.89
N LYS A 139 -3.50 -6.74 -12.96
CA LYS A 139 -2.39 -7.60 -13.34
C LYS A 139 -1.15 -6.80 -13.75
N GLU A 140 -1.36 -5.71 -14.49
CA GLU A 140 -0.28 -4.80 -14.89
C GLU A 140 0.37 -4.17 -13.66
N LEU A 141 -0.44 -3.57 -12.77
CA LEU A 141 0.04 -2.94 -11.54
C LEU A 141 0.77 -3.92 -10.62
N LEU A 142 0.26 -5.15 -10.48
CA LEU A 142 0.95 -6.19 -9.72
C LEU A 142 2.30 -6.55 -10.33
N GLY A 143 2.39 -6.60 -11.67
CA GLY A 143 3.65 -6.87 -12.36
C GLY A 143 4.71 -5.83 -12.05
N ARG A 144 4.35 -4.54 -12.19
CA ARG A 144 5.24 -3.40 -11.88
C ARG A 144 5.60 -3.35 -10.39
N LEU A 145 4.64 -3.64 -9.50
CA LEU A 145 4.90 -3.69 -8.07
C LEU A 145 5.83 -4.84 -7.70
N TRP A 146 5.69 -5.99 -8.37
CA TRP A 146 6.54 -7.15 -8.13
C TRP A 146 7.99 -6.90 -8.56
N GLU A 147 8.19 -6.22 -9.68
CA GLU A 147 9.49 -5.74 -10.12
C GLU A 147 10.11 -4.77 -9.10
N TYR A 148 9.33 -3.79 -8.62
CA TYR A 148 9.75 -2.88 -7.56
C TYR A 148 10.19 -3.63 -6.30
N PHE A 149 9.40 -4.60 -5.84
CA PHE A 149 9.76 -5.41 -4.67
C PHE A 149 11.07 -6.19 -4.88
N HIS A 150 11.29 -6.72 -6.08
CA HIS A 150 12.52 -7.42 -6.42
C HIS A 150 13.73 -6.50 -6.40
N ASP A 151 13.64 -5.36 -7.06
CA ASP A 151 14.74 -4.39 -7.18
C ASP A 151 15.14 -3.80 -5.84
N HIS A 152 14.17 -3.56 -4.95
CA HIS A 152 14.40 -3.03 -3.61
C HIS A 152 14.65 -4.12 -2.56
N ARG A 153 14.72 -5.38 -2.98
CA ARG A 153 14.97 -6.55 -2.11
C ARG A 153 14.03 -6.61 -0.91
N SER A 154 12.75 -6.32 -1.15
CA SER A 154 11.74 -6.43 -0.11
C SER A 154 11.79 -7.79 0.56
N TRP A 155 11.70 -7.81 1.90
CA TRP A 155 12.02 -9.01 2.68
C TRP A 155 10.98 -10.11 2.54
N ASN A 156 9.76 -9.88 2.98
CA ASN A 156 8.75 -10.92 3.11
C ASN A 156 7.34 -10.40 2.86
N LEU A 157 6.56 -11.14 2.08
CA LEU A 157 5.16 -10.86 1.81
C LEU A 157 4.33 -12.07 2.21
N CYS A 158 3.24 -11.84 2.93
CA CYS A 158 2.30 -12.88 3.33
C CYS A 158 1.04 -12.83 2.48
N ILE A 159 0.50 -14.00 2.17
CA ILE A 159 -0.79 -14.18 1.50
C ILE A 159 -1.60 -15.29 2.15
N SER A 160 -2.90 -15.32 1.86
CA SER A 160 -3.78 -16.38 2.34
C SER A 160 -3.92 -16.40 3.87
N GLY A 161 -4.35 -17.48 4.43
CA GLY A 161 -4.56 -17.73 5.85
C GLY A 161 -6.01 -17.95 6.19
N SER A 162 -6.37 -17.73 7.44
CA SER A 162 -7.71 -17.88 7.94
C SER A 162 -8.16 -16.68 8.76
N ASP A 163 -9.47 -16.49 8.83
CA ASP A 163 -10.13 -15.59 9.75
C ASP A 163 -10.11 -16.13 11.20
N GLU A 164 -10.75 -15.44 12.12
CA GLU A 164 -10.87 -15.82 13.53
C GLU A 164 -11.67 -17.11 13.74
N ASN A 165 -12.52 -17.49 12.78
CA ASN A 165 -13.34 -18.72 12.78
C ASN A 165 -12.69 -19.85 11.99
N TRP A 166 -11.44 -19.70 11.58
CA TRP A 166 -10.69 -20.67 10.78
C TRP A 166 -11.24 -20.90 9.35
N ASN A 167 -12.05 -19.99 8.82
CA ASN A 167 -12.42 -20.02 7.41
C ASN A 167 -11.24 -19.59 6.54
N ASP A 168 -11.13 -20.19 5.35
CA ASP A 168 -10.10 -19.84 4.37
C ASP A 168 -10.31 -18.40 3.86
N GLU A 169 -9.27 -17.57 3.98
CA GLU A 169 -9.24 -16.22 3.46
C GLU A 169 -8.47 -16.09 2.13
N SER A 170 -8.14 -17.21 1.49
CA SER A 170 -7.60 -17.16 0.13
C SER A 170 -8.63 -16.55 -0.82
N ASN A 171 -8.19 -15.62 -1.65
CA ASN A 171 -9.05 -14.87 -2.56
C ASN A 171 -8.41 -14.76 -3.95
N GLU A 172 -9.10 -14.13 -4.91
CA GLU A 172 -8.62 -14.04 -6.29
C GLU A 172 -7.26 -13.31 -6.37
N LEU A 173 -7.02 -12.32 -5.49
CA LEU A 173 -5.74 -11.62 -5.44
C LEU A 173 -4.61 -12.52 -4.94
N THR A 174 -4.91 -13.46 -4.00
CA THR A 174 -3.97 -14.50 -3.57
C THR A 174 -3.46 -15.30 -4.77
N TYR A 175 -4.37 -15.76 -5.62
CA TYR A 175 -4.02 -16.56 -6.80
C TYR A 175 -3.30 -15.73 -7.87
N LEU A 176 -3.67 -14.46 -8.07
CA LEU A 176 -2.96 -13.57 -8.98
C LEU A 176 -1.50 -13.34 -8.54
N ILE A 177 -1.26 -13.22 -7.24
CA ILE A 177 0.10 -13.09 -6.70
C ILE A 177 0.90 -14.38 -6.93
N LEU A 178 0.31 -15.54 -6.69
CA LEU A 178 0.96 -16.83 -6.98
C LEU A 178 1.33 -16.96 -8.46
N ASP A 179 0.43 -16.60 -9.35
CA ASP A 179 0.69 -16.59 -10.79
C ASP A 179 1.83 -15.61 -11.16
N MET A 180 1.87 -14.45 -10.51
CA MET A 180 2.92 -13.45 -10.72
C MET A 180 4.30 -13.98 -10.29
N VAL A 181 4.40 -14.58 -9.10
CA VAL A 181 5.64 -15.21 -8.62
C VAL A 181 6.12 -16.30 -9.58
N LYS A 182 5.19 -17.17 -10.01
CA LYS A 182 5.49 -18.23 -10.98
C LYS A 182 5.99 -17.68 -12.30
N LYS A 183 5.40 -16.58 -12.79
CA LYS A 183 5.73 -15.96 -14.08
C LYS A 183 7.07 -15.25 -14.04
N THR A 184 7.37 -14.50 -12.99
CA THR A 184 8.59 -13.70 -12.88
C THR A 184 9.80 -14.54 -12.45
N GLY A 185 9.58 -15.57 -11.64
CA GLY A 185 10.66 -16.37 -11.06
C GLY A 185 11.52 -15.59 -10.05
N TYR A 186 11.10 -14.41 -9.62
CA TYR A 186 11.82 -13.62 -8.64
C TYR A 186 11.82 -14.30 -7.27
N ASN A 187 12.94 -14.21 -6.57
CA ASN A 187 13.15 -14.80 -5.24
C ASN A 187 12.91 -13.81 -4.10
N THR A 188 12.58 -12.58 -4.42
CA THR A 188 12.18 -11.53 -3.47
C THR A 188 10.91 -10.82 -3.95
N PRO A 189 10.00 -10.47 -3.05
CA PRO A 189 9.99 -10.82 -1.61
C PRO A 189 9.83 -12.32 -1.39
N ASN A 190 10.30 -12.82 -0.23
CA ASN A 190 9.97 -14.18 0.19
C ASN A 190 8.47 -14.29 0.36
N LEU A 191 7.82 -15.15 -0.42
CA LEU A 191 6.38 -15.33 -0.34
C LEU A 191 6.03 -16.37 0.72
N THR A 192 5.35 -15.94 1.77
CA THR A 192 4.81 -16.82 2.82
C THR A 192 3.33 -17.06 2.57
N CYS A 193 2.96 -18.27 2.18
CA CYS A 193 1.58 -18.73 2.15
C CYS A 193 1.16 -19.19 3.54
N ARG A 194 0.19 -18.54 4.15
CA ARG A 194 -0.40 -18.99 5.39
C ARG A 194 -1.44 -20.06 5.10
N ILE A 195 -1.33 -21.18 5.81
CA ILE A 195 -2.25 -22.31 5.64
C ILE A 195 -3.31 -22.24 6.72
N HIS A 196 -4.57 -22.38 6.35
CA HIS A 196 -5.67 -22.55 7.29
C HIS A 196 -5.78 -24.02 7.73
N LYS A 197 -6.33 -24.23 8.90
CA LYS A 197 -6.55 -25.59 9.42
C LYS A 197 -7.92 -26.08 8.95
N ASN A 198 -7.94 -27.15 8.18
CA ASN A 198 -9.15 -27.93 7.91
C ASN A 198 -9.39 -28.92 9.05
#